data_ca808d524363f0c403c728977dab3f85
#
_entry.id   ca808d524363f0c403c728977dab3f85
#
_cell.length_a   1.000
_cell.length_b   1.000
_cell.length_c   1.000
_cell.angle_alpha   90.00
_cell.angle_beta   90.00
_cell.angle_gamma   90.00
#
_symmetry.space_group_name_H-M   'P 1'
#
loop_
_entity.id
_entity.type
_entity.pdbx_description
1 polymer ?
#
loop_
_entity_poly.entity_id
_entity_poly.type
_entity_poly.pdbx_seq_one_letter_code
_entity_poly.pdbx_strand_id
1 'polypeptide(L)'
;MRAYSQDLRDRVLGALERGERPSAIARRYEVSRMWVYRVRDRFEKEGERSSRQQGGKRISRLAPVEGMIRDWIKADPDLTLVQMCERLGEHGISIKPSALWHQLNKWRLSFKKTLHASEQEREDVQQARASWIQQQARLDARRLVFLDETWSSTCMTPLRGRAPHGHWKTSTFIAALRCDALTAPMVTDGPINGAVFLAWVKTFRCPTLRPGDIVIADNLSSHKVAGVREAIEGVGASIRYLPPYSPDLNPIEKLFAKFKALLRRAGERTVGALWQRMGQLVDLFSAQECANYFKSAGYVMN
;
A
#
# COMPACT_ATOMS: atom_id res chain seq x y z
N MET A 1 -22.31 4.56 29.37
CA MET A 1 -21.43 4.92 30.51
C MET A 1 -20.16 4.08 30.37
N ARG A 2 -18.96 4.68 30.47
CA ARG A 2 -17.71 3.91 30.46
C ARG A 2 -17.54 3.17 31.79
N ALA A 3 -16.98 1.97 31.76
CA ALA A 3 -16.63 1.24 32.99
C ALA A 3 -15.49 1.98 33.71
N TYR A 4 -15.52 1.96 35.03
CA TYR A 4 -14.41 2.45 35.86
C TYR A 4 -13.13 1.65 35.56
N SER A 5 -11.96 2.30 35.71
CA SER A 5 -10.67 1.72 35.44
C SER A 5 -10.37 0.48 36.31
N GLN A 6 -9.47 -0.39 35.85
CA GLN A 6 -9.03 -1.55 36.61
C GLN A 6 -8.31 -1.13 37.89
N ASP A 7 -7.45 -0.11 37.82
CA ASP A 7 -6.75 0.44 38.99
C ASP A 7 -7.73 0.87 40.13
N LEU A 8 -8.79 1.57 39.76
CA LEU A 8 -9.81 1.95 40.75
C LEU A 8 -10.53 0.75 41.37
N ARG A 9 -10.76 -0.31 40.59
CA ARG A 9 -11.35 -1.56 41.11
C ARG A 9 -10.42 -2.24 42.11
N ASP A 10 -9.13 -2.33 41.75
CA ASP A 10 -8.14 -2.97 42.64
C ASP A 10 -7.97 -2.21 43.94
N ARG A 11 -7.99 -0.87 43.92
CA ARG A 11 -7.96 -0.04 45.13
C ARG A 11 -9.19 -0.24 45.99
N VAL A 12 -10.39 -0.34 45.39
CA VAL A 12 -11.63 -0.60 46.09
C VAL A 12 -11.63 -1.99 46.72
N LEU A 13 -11.17 -3.02 46.01
CA LEU A 13 -11.05 -4.38 46.54
C LEU A 13 -10.03 -4.44 47.69
N GLY A 14 -8.87 -3.83 47.54
CA GLY A 14 -7.86 -3.75 48.59
C GLY A 14 -8.36 -3.00 49.83
N ALA A 15 -9.22 -1.98 49.70
CA ALA A 15 -9.86 -1.32 50.84
C ALA A 15 -10.88 -2.21 51.51
N LEU A 16 -11.65 -2.99 50.77
CA LEU A 16 -12.60 -3.98 51.28
C LEU A 16 -11.88 -5.13 52.00
N GLU A 17 -10.78 -5.63 51.47
CA GLU A 17 -9.92 -6.65 52.12
C GLU A 17 -9.34 -6.16 53.46
N ARG A 18 -9.11 -4.87 53.63
CA ARG A 18 -8.71 -4.24 54.90
C ARG A 18 -9.87 -4.02 55.86
N GLY A 19 -11.09 -4.41 55.52
CA GLY A 19 -12.27 -4.30 56.35
C GLY A 19 -12.92 -2.89 56.38
N GLU A 20 -12.56 -2.01 55.43
CA GLU A 20 -13.13 -0.67 55.33
C GLU A 20 -14.62 -0.73 54.94
N ARG A 21 -15.45 0.10 55.58
CA ARG A 21 -16.90 0.15 55.28
C ARG A 21 -17.15 0.62 53.81
N PRO A 22 -18.04 -0.05 53.07
CA PRO A 22 -18.35 0.33 51.68
C PRO A 22 -18.76 1.80 51.49
N SER A 23 -19.43 2.41 52.50
CA SER A 23 -19.79 3.80 52.48
C SER A 23 -18.61 4.76 52.61
N ALA A 24 -17.56 4.39 53.35
CA ALA A 24 -16.32 5.15 53.46
C ALA A 24 -15.50 5.05 52.17
N ILE A 25 -15.39 3.86 51.59
CA ILE A 25 -14.72 3.60 50.31
C ILE A 25 -15.42 4.40 49.20
N ALA A 26 -16.75 4.37 49.12
CA ALA A 26 -17.50 5.11 48.12
C ALA A 26 -17.25 6.62 48.20
N ARG A 27 -17.15 7.17 49.43
CA ARG A 27 -16.86 8.60 49.66
C ARG A 27 -15.39 8.94 49.29
N ARG A 28 -14.42 8.07 49.67
CA ARG A 28 -12.98 8.29 49.40
C ARG A 28 -12.70 8.30 47.91
N TYR A 29 -13.26 7.40 47.14
CA TYR A 29 -13.00 7.25 45.71
C TYR A 29 -14.04 7.91 44.82
N GLU A 30 -14.98 8.69 45.40
CA GLU A 30 -16.03 9.44 44.68
C GLU A 30 -16.86 8.54 43.74
N VAL A 31 -17.15 7.33 44.16
CA VAL A 31 -17.93 6.35 43.39
C VAL A 31 -19.28 6.03 44.08
N SER A 32 -20.21 5.52 43.30
CA SER A 32 -21.49 5.09 43.83
C SER A 32 -21.33 3.95 44.83
N ARG A 33 -21.98 4.06 46.01
CA ARG A 33 -22.01 2.98 47.01
C ARG A 33 -22.50 1.64 46.43
N MET A 34 -23.50 1.69 45.56
CA MET A 34 -24.00 0.51 44.86
C MET A 34 -22.95 -0.11 43.93
N TRP A 35 -22.05 0.68 43.38
CA TRP A 35 -20.97 0.13 42.58
C TRP A 35 -19.92 -0.59 43.43
N VAL A 36 -19.60 -0.06 44.62
CA VAL A 36 -18.70 -0.73 45.59
C VAL A 36 -19.27 -2.10 45.99
N TYR A 37 -20.57 -2.16 46.32
CA TYR A 37 -21.23 -3.45 46.62
C TYR A 37 -21.17 -4.41 45.42
N ARG A 38 -21.44 -3.96 44.20
CA ARG A 38 -21.36 -4.80 43.01
C ARG A 38 -19.94 -5.33 42.72
N VAL A 39 -18.92 -4.53 43.02
CA VAL A 39 -17.54 -4.97 42.88
C VAL A 39 -17.22 -6.03 43.92
N ARG A 40 -17.60 -5.82 45.20
CA ARG A 40 -17.44 -6.77 46.27
C ARG A 40 -18.16 -8.09 45.99
N ASP A 41 -19.47 -8.04 45.74
CA ASP A 41 -20.29 -9.24 45.54
C ASP A 41 -19.80 -10.09 44.38
N ARG A 42 -19.29 -9.45 43.32
CA ARG A 42 -18.70 -10.15 42.19
C ARG A 42 -17.36 -10.81 42.54
N PHE A 43 -16.54 -10.14 43.31
CA PHE A 43 -15.29 -10.71 43.77
C PHE A 43 -15.53 -11.89 44.75
N GLU A 44 -16.43 -11.73 45.72
CA GLU A 44 -16.77 -12.77 46.67
C GLU A 44 -17.46 -14.00 46.05
N LYS A 45 -18.36 -13.80 45.06
CA LYS A 45 -19.12 -14.89 44.43
C LYS A 45 -18.42 -15.55 43.27
N GLU A 46 -17.66 -14.80 42.47
CA GLU A 46 -17.17 -15.22 41.17
C GLU A 46 -15.61 -15.14 41.08
N GLY A 47 -14.93 -14.54 42.05
CA GLY A 47 -13.50 -14.31 42.03
C GLY A 47 -13.04 -13.26 40.99
N GLU A 48 -14.00 -12.58 40.30
CA GLU A 48 -13.69 -11.66 39.23
C GLU A 48 -13.21 -10.30 39.73
N ARG A 49 -11.95 -9.96 39.46
CA ARG A 49 -11.39 -8.63 39.73
C ARG A 49 -11.62 -7.63 38.59
N SER A 50 -11.77 -8.11 37.35
CA SER A 50 -11.91 -7.26 36.16
C SER A 50 -13.37 -6.83 35.85
N SER A 51 -13.49 -5.77 35.03
CA SER A 51 -14.81 -5.41 34.53
C SER A 51 -15.21 -6.35 33.39
N ARG A 52 -16.44 -6.84 33.41
CA ARG A 52 -16.99 -7.54 32.24
C ARG A 52 -17.01 -6.61 31.03
N GLN A 53 -16.74 -7.17 29.87
CA GLN A 53 -16.85 -6.44 28.61
C GLN A 53 -18.29 -5.92 28.45
N GLN A 54 -18.43 -4.60 28.37
CA GLN A 54 -19.75 -4.00 28.15
C GLN A 54 -20.16 -4.19 26.69
N GLY A 55 -21.33 -4.76 26.46
CA GLY A 55 -21.91 -5.07 25.17
C GLY A 55 -21.86 -6.56 24.85
N GLY A 56 -23.01 -7.13 24.54
CA GLY A 56 -23.11 -8.51 24.07
C GLY A 56 -22.34 -8.65 22.76
N LYS A 57 -21.77 -9.84 22.49
CA LYS A 57 -21.25 -10.19 21.15
C LYS A 57 -22.43 -10.13 20.17
N ARG A 58 -22.62 -9.00 19.49
CA ARG A 58 -23.58 -8.93 18.39
C ARG A 58 -23.08 -9.84 17.28
N ILE A 59 -23.73 -10.96 17.07
CA ILE A 59 -23.51 -11.81 15.91
C ILE A 59 -23.91 -10.98 14.69
N SER A 60 -22.98 -10.87 13.73
CA SER A 60 -23.25 -10.15 12.49
C SER A 60 -24.38 -10.86 11.71
N ARG A 61 -25.31 -10.09 11.16
CA ARG A 61 -26.33 -10.63 10.23
C ARG A 61 -25.73 -11.31 9.00
N LEU A 62 -24.47 -11.00 8.68
CA LEU A 62 -23.74 -11.59 7.58
C LEU A 62 -22.98 -12.88 7.96
N ALA A 63 -22.90 -13.24 9.25
CA ALA A 63 -22.18 -14.44 9.67
C ALA A 63 -22.69 -15.73 8.97
N PRO A 64 -24.02 -15.94 8.81
CA PRO A 64 -24.52 -17.13 8.12
C PRO A 64 -24.17 -17.19 6.62
N VAL A 65 -23.88 -16.06 5.99
CA VAL A 65 -23.63 -15.95 4.54
C VAL A 65 -22.17 -15.68 4.21
N GLU A 66 -21.26 -15.79 5.18
CA GLU A 66 -19.82 -15.59 4.97
C GLU A 66 -19.27 -16.50 3.87
N GLY A 67 -19.61 -17.78 3.88
CA GLY A 67 -19.18 -18.74 2.86
C GLY A 67 -19.59 -18.31 1.47
N MET A 68 -20.86 -17.97 1.28
CA MET A 68 -21.42 -17.51 0.02
C MET A 68 -20.71 -16.26 -0.51
N ILE A 69 -20.43 -15.27 0.36
CA ILE A 69 -19.68 -14.05 -0.02
C ILE A 69 -18.25 -14.40 -0.44
N ARG A 70 -17.58 -15.34 0.24
CA ARG A 70 -16.23 -15.79 -0.13
C ARG A 70 -16.22 -16.48 -1.49
N ASP A 71 -17.24 -17.27 -1.79
CA ASP A 71 -17.39 -17.94 -3.09
C ASP A 71 -17.65 -16.92 -4.21
N TRP A 72 -18.45 -15.90 -3.97
CA TRP A 72 -18.64 -14.82 -4.93
C TRP A 72 -17.34 -14.07 -5.25
N ILE A 73 -16.57 -13.72 -4.22
CA ILE A 73 -15.27 -13.03 -4.40
C ILE A 73 -14.26 -13.93 -5.13
N LYS A 74 -14.33 -15.24 -4.91
CA LYS A 74 -13.48 -16.22 -5.60
C LYS A 74 -13.85 -16.36 -7.07
N ALA A 75 -15.15 -16.37 -7.37
CA ALA A 75 -15.67 -16.50 -8.74
C ALA A 75 -15.52 -15.20 -9.53
N ASP A 76 -15.66 -14.04 -8.87
CA ASP A 76 -15.58 -12.71 -9.46
C ASP A 76 -14.77 -11.78 -8.53
N PRO A 77 -13.43 -11.72 -8.70
CA PRO A 77 -12.57 -10.89 -7.87
C PRO A 77 -12.80 -9.38 -7.97
N ASP A 78 -13.46 -8.92 -9.04
CA ASP A 78 -13.75 -7.51 -9.31
C ASP A 78 -15.12 -7.06 -8.80
N LEU A 79 -15.86 -7.96 -8.15
CA LEU A 79 -17.19 -7.69 -7.60
C LEU A 79 -17.17 -6.51 -6.62
N THR A 80 -17.90 -5.45 -6.96
CA THR A 80 -17.96 -4.23 -6.16
C THR A 80 -18.83 -4.40 -4.91
N LEU A 81 -18.60 -3.55 -3.89
CA LEU A 81 -19.45 -3.55 -2.67
C LEU A 81 -20.93 -3.29 -2.98
N VAL A 82 -21.22 -2.50 -4.00
CA VAL A 82 -22.62 -2.20 -4.43
C VAL A 82 -23.26 -3.46 -5.00
N GLN A 83 -22.60 -4.12 -5.94
CA GLN A 83 -23.08 -5.38 -6.52
C GLN A 83 -23.22 -6.49 -5.48
N MET A 84 -22.29 -6.57 -4.50
CA MET A 84 -22.45 -7.50 -3.38
C MET A 84 -23.69 -7.18 -2.54
N CYS A 85 -23.99 -5.90 -2.29
CA CYS A 85 -25.19 -5.51 -1.57
C CYS A 85 -26.48 -5.83 -2.36
N GLU A 86 -26.47 -5.68 -3.67
CA GLU A 86 -27.58 -6.03 -4.56
C GLU A 86 -27.83 -7.55 -4.52
N ARG A 87 -26.79 -8.37 -4.70
CA ARG A 87 -26.89 -9.85 -4.58
C ARG A 87 -27.37 -10.28 -3.18
N LEU A 88 -26.89 -9.62 -2.13
CA LEU A 88 -27.39 -9.88 -0.76
C LEU A 88 -28.86 -9.52 -0.61
N GLY A 89 -29.32 -8.45 -1.28
CA GLY A 89 -30.72 -8.07 -1.37
C GLY A 89 -31.61 -9.16 -1.99
N GLU A 90 -31.14 -9.82 -3.04
CA GLU A 90 -31.81 -10.96 -3.67
C GLU A 90 -31.97 -12.15 -2.70
N HIS A 91 -31.03 -12.30 -1.77
CA HIS A 91 -31.08 -13.29 -0.67
C HIS A 91 -31.78 -12.76 0.60
N GLY A 92 -32.54 -11.66 0.52
CA GLY A 92 -33.32 -11.11 1.64
C GLY A 92 -32.49 -10.35 2.68
N ILE A 93 -31.22 -10.04 2.41
CA ILE A 93 -30.32 -9.36 3.34
C ILE A 93 -30.06 -7.93 2.84
N SER A 94 -30.83 -6.97 3.37
CA SER A 94 -30.60 -5.55 3.08
C SER A 94 -29.48 -5.00 3.97
N ILE A 95 -28.41 -4.51 3.34
CA ILE A 95 -27.23 -3.94 4.02
C ILE A 95 -26.64 -2.79 3.21
N LYS A 96 -26.09 -1.79 3.92
CA LYS A 96 -25.38 -0.68 3.29
C LYS A 96 -23.94 -1.07 2.94
N PRO A 97 -23.37 -0.54 1.84
CA PRO A 97 -21.99 -0.84 1.43
C PRO A 97 -20.95 -0.58 2.54
N SER A 98 -21.13 0.45 3.36
CA SER A 98 -20.23 0.75 4.48
C SER A 98 -20.25 -0.35 5.57
N ALA A 99 -21.41 -0.90 5.87
CA ALA A 99 -21.54 -1.97 6.86
C ALA A 99 -20.98 -3.30 6.33
N LEU A 100 -21.17 -3.59 5.03
CA LEU A 100 -20.55 -4.73 4.35
C LEU A 100 -19.03 -4.59 4.36
N TRP A 101 -18.49 -3.41 4.02
CA TRP A 101 -17.05 -3.15 4.07
C TRP A 101 -16.44 -3.43 5.46
N HIS A 102 -17.09 -2.94 6.53
CA HIS A 102 -16.65 -3.22 7.90
C HIS A 102 -16.62 -4.72 8.22
N GLN A 103 -17.60 -5.48 7.70
CA GLN A 103 -17.67 -6.92 7.92
C GLN A 103 -16.60 -7.66 7.12
N LEU A 104 -16.36 -7.30 5.85
CA LEU A 104 -15.29 -7.87 5.02
C LEU A 104 -13.92 -7.65 5.67
N ASN A 105 -13.67 -6.45 6.22
CA ASN A 105 -12.44 -6.18 6.96
C ASN A 105 -12.27 -7.08 8.21
N LYS A 106 -13.34 -7.36 8.95
CA LYS A 106 -13.30 -8.32 10.08
C LYS A 106 -12.95 -9.72 9.62
N TRP A 107 -13.41 -10.13 8.45
CA TRP A 107 -13.09 -11.41 7.83
C TRP A 107 -11.72 -11.43 7.12
N ARG A 108 -10.97 -10.32 7.20
CA ARG A 108 -9.67 -10.11 6.52
C ARG A 108 -9.77 -10.24 4.99
N LEU A 109 -10.93 -9.95 4.44
CA LEU A 109 -11.16 -9.82 3.01
C LEU A 109 -10.90 -8.35 2.64
N SER A 110 -9.71 -8.06 2.16
CA SER A 110 -9.36 -6.74 1.63
C SER A 110 -9.53 -6.73 0.12
N PHE A 111 -10.01 -5.62 -0.40
CA PHE A 111 -10.06 -5.38 -1.82
C PHE A 111 -8.61 -5.27 -2.34
N LYS A 112 -8.11 -6.31 -2.98
CA LYS A 112 -6.95 -6.19 -3.86
C LYS A 112 -7.49 -5.87 -5.24
N LYS A 113 -7.26 -4.66 -5.69
CA LYS A 113 -7.48 -4.29 -7.09
C LYS A 113 -6.42 -5.02 -7.90
N THR A 114 -6.72 -6.21 -8.33
CA THR A 114 -5.99 -6.89 -9.40
C THR A 114 -6.47 -6.23 -10.69
N LEU A 115 -5.95 -5.04 -11.00
CA LEU A 115 -6.08 -4.46 -12.33
C LEU A 115 -5.24 -5.33 -13.26
N HIS A 116 -5.81 -6.43 -13.73
CA HIS A 116 -5.40 -6.97 -15.00
C HIS A 116 -6.05 -6.07 -16.05
N ALA A 117 -5.25 -5.37 -16.82
CA ALA A 117 -5.77 -4.71 -18.00
C ALA A 117 -6.39 -5.80 -18.88
N SER A 118 -7.62 -5.58 -19.36
CA SER A 118 -8.28 -6.54 -20.25
C SER A 118 -7.43 -6.85 -21.49
N GLU A 119 -6.56 -5.92 -21.86
CA GLU A 119 -5.55 -6.08 -22.91
C GLU A 119 -4.50 -7.16 -22.61
N GLN A 120 -4.31 -7.56 -21.36
CA GLN A 120 -3.43 -8.70 -21.02
C GLN A 120 -4.00 -10.05 -21.49
N GLU A 121 -5.31 -10.13 -21.71
CA GLU A 121 -5.99 -11.33 -22.22
C GLU A 121 -5.80 -11.51 -23.73
N ARG A 122 -5.30 -10.50 -24.43
CA ARG A 122 -4.96 -10.61 -25.85
C ARG A 122 -3.87 -11.65 -26.08
N GLU A 123 -4.07 -12.49 -27.07
CA GLU A 123 -3.19 -13.63 -27.36
C GLU A 123 -1.75 -13.19 -27.68
N ASP A 124 -1.58 -12.09 -28.45
CA ASP A 124 -0.26 -11.51 -28.77
C ASP A 124 0.48 -11.02 -27.51
N VAL A 125 -0.23 -10.43 -26.55
CA VAL A 125 0.33 -9.99 -25.28
C VAL A 125 0.71 -11.16 -24.40
N GLN A 126 -0.15 -12.18 -24.31
CA GLN A 126 0.12 -13.41 -23.54
C GLN A 126 1.38 -14.12 -24.06
N GLN A 127 1.51 -14.27 -25.38
CA GLN A 127 2.68 -14.87 -26.00
C GLN A 127 3.96 -14.06 -25.75
N ALA A 128 3.89 -12.73 -25.87
CA ALA A 128 5.02 -11.84 -25.57
C ALA A 128 5.44 -11.93 -24.11
N ARG A 129 4.48 -11.98 -23.16
CA ARG A 129 4.74 -12.13 -21.73
C ARG A 129 5.35 -13.50 -21.40
N ALA A 130 4.82 -14.58 -21.97
CA ALA A 130 5.36 -15.94 -21.79
C ALA A 130 6.81 -16.03 -22.28
N SER A 131 7.08 -15.48 -23.47
CA SER A 131 8.44 -15.40 -24.02
C SER A 131 9.38 -14.59 -23.12
N TRP A 132 8.92 -13.44 -22.58
CA TRP A 132 9.72 -12.64 -21.66
C TRP A 132 10.06 -13.42 -20.38
N ILE A 133 9.09 -14.07 -19.74
CA ILE A 133 9.29 -14.84 -18.51
C ILE A 133 10.30 -15.97 -18.71
N GLN A 134 10.28 -16.64 -19.87
CA GLN A 134 11.28 -17.67 -20.20
C GLN A 134 12.70 -17.08 -20.36
N GLN A 135 12.80 -15.91 -20.97
CA GLN A 135 14.10 -15.22 -21.15
C GLN A 135 14.60 -14.62 -19.83
N GLN A 136 13.70 -14.10 -18.99
CA GLN A 136 13.99 -13.45 -17.72
C GLN A 136 14.86 -14.31 -16.80
N ALA A 137 14.59 -15.62 -16.73
CA ALA A 137 15.37 -16.56 -15.92
C ALA A 137 16.85 -16.69 -16.33
N ARG A 138 17.20 -16.26 -17.55
CA ARG A 138 18.56 -16.30 -18.11
C ARG A 138 19.30 -14.98 -17.98
N LEU A 139 18.63 -13.92 -17.51
CA LEU A 139 19.22 -12.59 -17.40
C LEU A 139 19.93 -12.46 -16.05
N ASP A 140 21.17 -11.97 -16.05
CA ASP A 140 21.87 -11.61 -14.81
C ASP A 140 21.27 -10.33 -14.24
N ALA A 141 20.60 -10.44 -13.10
CA ALA A 141 19.93 -9.33 -12.43
C ALA A 141 20.88 -8.15 -12.11
N ARG A 142 22.18 -8.40 -11.94
CA ARG A 142 23.19 -7.37 -11.66
C ARG A 142 23.45 -6.45 -12.83
N ARG A 143 23.15 -6.91 -14.05
CA ARG A 143 23.28 -6.14 -15.30
C ARG A 143 21.98 -5.46 -15.71
N LEU A 144 20.87 -5.76 -15.05
CA LEU A 144 19.58 -5.18 -15.40
C LEU A 144 19.40 -3.81 -14.77
N VAL A 145 18.88 -2.92 -15.57
CA VAL A 145 18.60 -1.54 -15.20
C VAL A 145 17.20 -1.17 -15.67
N PHE A 146 16.26 -1.13 -14.78
CA PHE A 146 14.87 -0.76 -15.07
C PHE A 146 14.72 0.75 -14.99
N LEU A 147 14.18 1.35 -16.02
CA LEU A 147 13.87 2.78 -16.04
C LEU A 147 12.39 3.01 -16.26
N ASP A 148 11.90 4.05 -15.59
CA ASP A 148 10.50 4.43 -15.69
C ASP A 148 10.29 5.83 -15.09
N GLU A 149 9.11 6.41 -15.30
CA GLU A 149 8.70 7.67 -14.70
C GLU A 149 7.43 7.53 -13.86
N THR A 150 7.33 8.41 -12.88
CA THR A 150 6.14 8.50 -12.06
C THR A 150 5.77 9.94 -11.77
N TRP A 151 4.49 10.26 -11.86
CA TRP A 151 3.99 11.59 -11.57
C TRP A 151 3.59 11.74 -10.10
N SER A 152 3.74 12.94 -9.58
CA SER A 152 3.32 13.36 -8.26
C SER A 152 2.81 14.80 -8.31
N SER A 153 1.91 15.16 -7.40
CA SER A 153 1.37 16.51 -7.39
C SER A 153 1.31 17.08 -5.97
N THR A 154 1.23 18.41 -5.88
CA THR A 154 1.09 19.11 -4.60
C THR A 154 -0.26 18.84 -3.91
N CYS A 155 -1.17 18.09 -4.54
CA CYS A 155 -2.43 17.65 -3.92
C CYS A 155 -2.35 16.24 -3.31
N MET A 156 -1.21 15.58 -3.36
CA MET A 156 -1.07 14.27 -2.75
C MET A 156 -1.32 14.36 -1.24
N THR A 157 -2.44 13.80 -0.80
CA THR A 157 -2.84 13.71 0.60
C THR A 157 -2.86 12.25 1.03
N PRO A 158 -2.78 11.96 2.34
CA PRO A 158 -3.19 10.67 2.84
C PRO A 158 -4.58 10.31 2.32
N LEU A 159 -4.81 9.06 1.94
CA LEU A 159 -6.06 8.58 1.30
C LEU A 159 -7.35 8.93 2.06
N ARG A 160 -7.27 9.41 3.30
CA ARG A 160 -8.37 9.83 4.17
C ARG A 160 -8.22 11.27 4.68
N GLY A 161 -7.37 12.08 4.06
CA GLY A 161 -7.17 13.49 4.43
C GLY A 161 -8.11 14.42 3.66
N ARG A 162 -8.47 15.57 4.27
CA ARG A 162 -9.14 16.69 3.59
C ARG A 162 -8.07 17.70 3.17
N ALA A 163 -8.11 18.18 1.92
CA ALA A 163 -7.23 19.21 1.42
C ALA A 163 -8.03 20.44 0.95
N PRO A 164 -7.48 21.65 1.08
CA PRO A 164 -8.07 22.86 0.49
C PRO A 164 -8.16 22.74 -1.03
N HIS A 165 -9.17 23.36 -1.64
CA HIS A 165 -9.23 23.52 -3.08
C HIS A 165 -8.14 24.50 -3.56
N GLY A 166 -7.41 24.14 -4.62
CA GLY A 166 -6.37 24.98 -5.21
C GLY A 166 -5.92 24.48 -6.58
N HIS A 167 -5.15 25.29 -7.32
CA HIS A 167 -4.51 24.84 -8.57
C HIS A 167 -3.36 23.90 -8.23
N TRP A 168 -3.45 22.67 -8.73
CA TRP A 168 -2.48 21.63 -8.49
C TRP A 168 -1.38 21.66 -9.54
N LYS A 169 -0.13 21.60 -9.10
CA LYS A 169 1.00 21.41 -10.00
C LYS A 169 1.44 19.96 -9.97
N THR A 170 1.67 19.40 -11.13
CA THR A 170 2.15 18.03 -11.32
C THR A 170 3.63 18.06 -11.67
N SER A 171 4.41 17.27 -10.97
CA SER A 171 5.83 17.05 -11.26
C SER A 171 6.04 15.59 -11.63
N THR A 172 6.94 15.32 -12.55
CA THR A 172 7.34 13.97 -12.91
C THR A 172 8.69 13.65 -12.30
N PHE A 173 8.78 12.51 -11.66
CA PHE A 173 10.01 11.91 -11.16
C PHE A 173 10.39 10.76 -12.07
N ILE A 174 11.60 10.81 -12.64
CA ILE A 174 12.19 9.75 -13.45
C ILE A 174 13.42 9.22 -12.75
N ALA A 175 13.60 7.91 -12.80
CA ALA A 175 14.78 7.25 -12.23
C ALA A 175 15.01 5.91 -12.89
N ALA A 176 16.14 5.29 -12.54
CA ALA A 176 16.44 3.93 -12.94
C ALA A 176 16.77 3.08 -11.71
N LEU A 177 16.23 1.87 -11.67
CA LEU A 177 16.44 0.91 -10.60
C LEU A 177 17.43 -0.18 -11.04
N ARG A 178 18.50 -0.32 -10.28
CA ARG A 178 19.39 -1.49 -10.28
C ARG A 178 19.04 -2.40 -9.10
N CYS A 179 19.56 -3.60 -9.10
CA CYS A 179 19.34 -4.54 -8.00
C CYS A 179 19.93 -4.09 -6.64
N ASP A 180 20.82 -3.10 -6.67
CA ASP A 180 21.53 -2.59 -5.49
C ASP A 180 21.26 -1.10 -5.19
N ALA A 181 20.70 -0.35 -6.14
CA ALA A 181 20.49 1.08 -5.96
C ALA A 181 19.44 1.69 -6.89
N LEU A 182 18.86 2.81 -6.49
CA LEU A 182 18.15 3.75 -7.34
C LEU A 182 19.17 4.73 -7.93
N THR A 183 19.18 4.90 -9.24
CA THR A 183 20.21 5.69 -9.96
C THR A 183 19.58 6.69 -10.91
N ALA A 184 20.34 7.73 -11.28
CA ALA A 184 19.95 8.77 -12.21
C ALA A 184 18.58 9.44 -11.90
N PRO A 185 18.29 9.80 -10.63
CA PRO A 185 17.03 10.46 -10.31
C PRO A 185 16.98 11.87 -10.90
N MET A 186 15.84 12.23 -11.49
CA MET A 186 15.55 13.58 -11.96
C MET A 186 14.10 13.93 -11.68
N VAL A 187 13.85 15.19 -11.36
CA VAL A 187 12.49 15.74 -11.22
C VAL A 187 12.32 16.83 -12.28
N THR A 188 11.15 16.86 -12.90
CA THR A 188 10.78 17.91 -13.87
C THR A 188 9.36 18.42 -13.59
N ASP A 189 9.11 19.67 -13.96
CA ASP A 189 7.74 20.22 -13.92
C ASP A 189 6.94 19.73 -15.13
N GLY A 190 5.75 19.22 -14.87
CA GLY A 190 4.87 18.67 -15.90
C GLY A 190 5.26 17.28 -16.42
N PRO A 191 4.65 16.85 -17.54
CA PRO A 191 4.86 15.53 -18.14
C PRO A 191 6.19 15.46 -18.90
N ILE A 192 6.79 14.27 -18.94
CA ILE A 192 7.96 13.98 -19.77
C ILE A 192 7.50 13.73 -21.21
N ASN A 193 8.19 14.39 -22.13
CA ASN A 193 8.10 14.10 -23.56
C ASN A 193 9.38 13.42 -24.05
N GLY A 194 9.36 12.92 -25.30
CA GLY A 194 10.50 12.21 -25.87
C GLY A 194 11.82 13.00 -25.90
N ALA A 195 11.77 14.32 -26.08
CA ALA A 195 12.97 15.17 -26.07
C ALA A 195 13.59 15.27 -24.66
N VAL A 196 12.75 15.48 -23.63
CA VAL A 196 13.19 15.50 -22.23
C VAL A 196 13.72 14.12 -21.82
N PHE A 197 13.04 13.05 -22.24
CA PHE A 197 13.50 11.68 -21.97
C PHE A 197 14.87 11.42 -22.59
N LEU A 198 15.08 11.77 -23.86
CA LEU A 198 16.37 11.62 -24.54
C LEU A 198 17.48 12.45 -23.86
N ALA A 199 17.17 13.69 -23.46
CA ALA A 199 18.11 14.53 -22.73
C ALA A 199 18.50 13.89 -21.39
N TRP A 200 17.52 13.36 -20.64
CA TRP A 200 17.77 12.63 -19.40
C TRP A 200 18.64 11.38 -19.63
N VAL A 201 18.33 10.60 -20.66
CA VAL A 201 19.13 9.41 -21.01
C VAL A 201 20.58 9.80 -21.24
N LYS A 202 20.85 10.83 -22.06
CA LYS A 202 22.21 11.25 -22.37
C LYS A 202 22.93 11.85 -21.17
N THR A 203 22.28 12.70 -20.39
CA THR A 203 22.92 13.51 -19.35
C THR A 203 23.06 12.77 -18.03
N PHE A 204 22.03 12.01 -17.63
CA PHE A 204 21.97 11.39 -16.31
C PHE A 204 22.12 9.88 -16.37
N ARG A 205 21.55 9.24 -17.39
CA ARG A 205 21.49 7.78 -17.44
C ARG A 205 22.77 7.17 -18.00
N CYS A 206 23.22 7.57 -19.19
CA CYS A 206 24.40 7.01 -19.84
C CYS A 206 25.67 7.05 -18.97
N PRO A 207 25.97 8.13 -18.21
CA PRO A 207 27.14 8.16 -17.34
C PRO A 207 27.14 7.12 -16.22
N THR A 208 25.99 6.54 -15.87
CA THR A 208 25.86 5.52 -14.81
C THR A 208 25.78 4.10 -15.36
N LEU A 209 25.76 3.92 -16.70
CA LEU A 209 25.77 2.61 -17.35
C LEU A 209 27.18 2.04 -17.42
N ARG A 210 27.25 0.73 -17.36
CA ARG A 210 28.46 -0.06 -17.54
C ARG A 210 28.37 -0.87 -18.86
N PRO A 211 29.45 -1.13 -19.55
CA PRO A 211 29.46 -2.04 -20.71
C PRO A 211 28.82 -3.41 -20.32
N GLY A 212 27.88 -3.86 -21.14
CA GLY A 212 27.15 -5.09 -20.91
C GLY A 212 25.89 -4.94 -20.01
N ASP A 213 25.56 -3.73 -19.55
CA ASP A 213 24.28 -3.47 -18.90
C ASP A 213 23.12 -3.65 -19.89
N ILE A 214 21.99 -4.10 -19.38
CA ILE A 214 20.74 -4.26 -20.12
C ILE A 214 19.72 -3.29 -19.53
N VAL A 215 19.46 -2.21 -20.24
CA VAL A 215 18.42 -1.25 -19.88
C VAL A 215 17.05 -1.82 -20.25
N ILE A 216 16.12 -1.81 -19.32
CA ILE A 216 14.75 -2.28 -19.54
C ILE A 216 13.81 -1.11 -19.31
N ALA A 217 13.04 -0.76 -20.34
CA ALA A 217 11.99 0.25 -20.30
C ALA A 217 10.63 -0.37 -20.58
N ASP A 218 9.58 0.31 -20.19
CA ASP A 218 8.24 -0.04 -20.63
C ASP A 218 8.05 0.25 -22.13
N ASN A 219 6.88 -0.05 -22.64
CA ASN A 219 6.60 0.04 -24.06
C ASN A 219 6.05 1.42 -24.52
N LEU A 220 6.24 2.49 -23.72
CA LEU A 220 5.76 3.82 -24.07
C LEU A 220 6.49 4.40 -25.30
N SER A 221 5.76 5.18 -26.08
CA SER A 221 6.32 5.83 -27.28
C SER A 221 7.42 6.84 -26.96
N SER A 222 7.36 7.51 -25.81
CA SER A 222 8.39 8.43 -25.32
C SER A 222 9.75 7.74 -25.11
N HIS A 223 9.77 6.45 -24.78
CA HIS A 223 10.99 5.67 -24.57
C HIS A 223 11.61 5.14 -25.87
N LYS A 224 10.88 5.21 -26.98
CA LYS A 224 11.29 4.73 -28.31
C LYS A 224 11.71 5.83 -29.28
N VAL A 225 11.89 7.03 -28.75
CA VAL A 225 12.32 8.17 -29.56
C VAL A 225 13.69 7.90 -30.17
N ALA A 226 13.90 8.35 -31.41
CA ALA A 226 15.18 8.25 -32.08
C ALA A 226 16.31 8.87 -31.24
N GLY A 227 17.47 8.22 -31.21
CA GLY A 227 18.63 8.61 -30.41
C GLY A 227 18.70 8.01 -29.01
N VAL A 228 17.60 7.42 -28.46
CA VAL A 228 17.62 6.77 -27.14
C VAL A 228 18.44 5.48 -27.20
N ARG A 229 18.13 4.63 -28.17
CA ARG A 229 18.85 3.37 -28.39
C ARG A 229 20.33 3.63 -28.67
N GLU A 230 20.62 4.52 -29.59
CA GLU A 230 21.98 4.89 -30.01
C GLU A 230 22.80 5.44 -28.82
N ALA A 231 22.18 6.24 -27.95
CA ALA A 231 22.85 6.77 -26.77
C ALA A 231 23.22 5.67 -25.77
N ILE A 232 22.35 4.70 -25.57
CA ILE A 232 22.56 3.58 -24.64
C ILE A 232 23.58 2.60 -25.23
N GLU A 233 23.45 2.26 -26.50
CA GLU A 233 24.37 1.35 -27.19
C GLU A 233 25.76 1.96 -27.34
N GLY A 234 25.85 3.29 -27.51
CA GLY A 234 27.12 4.02 -27.59
C GLY A 234 27.99 3.93 -26.34
N VAL A 235 27.43 3.59 -25.19
CA VAL A 235 28.18 3.35 -23.93
C VAL A 235 28.40 1.86 -23.66
N GLY A 236 28.13 0.99 -24.63
CA GLY A 236 28.33 -0.47 -24.51
C GLY A 236 27.22 -1.22 -23.78
N ALA A 237 26.08 -0.57 -23.52
CA ALA A 237 24.89 -1.19 -22.97
C ALA A 237 23.91 -1.58 -24.09
N SER A 238 22.83 -2.28 -23.73
CA SER A 238 21.73 -2.59 -24.65
C SER A 238 20.38 -2.16 -24.06
N ILE A 239 19.38 -1.93 -24.92
CA ILE A 239 18.02 -1.61 -24.47
C ILE A 239 17.04 -2.69 -24.92
N ARG A 240 16.15 -3.08 -23.99
CA ARG A 240 15.02 -3.97 -24.24
C ARG A 240 13.74 -3.34 -23.72
N TYR A 241 12.61 -3.70 -24.32
CA TYR A 241 11.32 -3.20 -23.91
C TYR A 241 10.50 -4.34 -23.29
N LEU A 242 9.82 -4.05 -22.18
CA LEU A 242 8.87 -4.97 -21.57
C LEU A 242 7.70 -5.27 -22.52
N PRO A 243 7.08 -6.44 -22.40
CA PRO A 243 5.82 -6.69 -23.09
C PRO A 243 4.78 -5.63 -22.70
N PRO A 244 3.86 -5.30 -23.61
CA PRO A 244 2.76 -4.38 -23.29
C PRO A 244 2.00 -4.82 -22.03
N TYR A 245 1.49 -3.87 -21.27
CA TYR A 245 0.65 -4.11 -20.08
C TYR A 245 1.29 -5.03 -19.02
N SER A 246 2.60 -4.90 -18.79
CA SER A 246 3.38 -5.78 -17.89
C SER A 246 4.05 -5.05 -16.73
N PRO A 247 3.34 -4.25 -15.91
CA PRO A 247 3.91 -3.56 -14.75
C PRO A 247 4.38 -4.53 -13.65
N ASP A 248 3.82 -5.73 -13.60
CA ASP A 248 4.21 -6.80 -12.69
C ASP A 248 5.62 -7.33 -12.96
N LEU A 249 6.10 -7.24 -14.21
CA LEU A 249 7.46 -7.59 -14.63
C LEU A 249 8.45 -6.42 -14.46
N ASN A 250 7.96 -5.25 -14.06
CA ASN A 250 8.77 -4.06 -13.83
C ASN A 250 9.02 -3.82 -12.34
N PRO A 251 10.21 -4.13 -11.78
CA PRO A 251 10.47 -3.97 -10.34
C PRO A 251 10.40 -2.51 -9.86
N ILE A 252 10.67 -1.52 -10.72
CA ILE A 252 10.64 -0.10 -10.36
C ILE A 252 9.22 0.38 -10.00
N GLU A 253 8.18 -0.26 -10.52
CA GLU A 253 6.78 0.07 -10.19
C GLU A 253 6.47 -0.15 -8.70
N LYS A 254 7.05 -1.18 -8.10
CA LYS A 254 6.90 -1.44 -6.65
C LYS A 254 7.65 -0.40 -5.82
N LEU A 255 8.82 0.02 -6.28
CA LEU A 255 9.55 1.14 -5.69
C LEU A 255 8.70 2.42 -5.76
N PHE A 256 8.14 2.74 -6.92
CA PHE A 256 7.30 3.92 -7.11
C PHE A 256 6.02 3.87 -6.28
N ALA A 257 5.44 2.70 -6.07
CA ALA A 257 4.30 2.55 -5.17
C ALA A 257 4.65 2.97 -3.72
N LYS A 258 5.81 2.54 -3.20
CA LYS A 258 6.32 2.97 -1.89
C LYS A 258 6.69 4.45 -1.89
N PHE A 259 7.39 4.91 -2.91
CA PHE A 259 7.77 6.32 -3.07
C PHE A 259 6.55 7.25 -3.01
N LYS A 260 5.50 6.95 -3.79
CA LYS A 260 4.22 7.69 -3.75
C LYS A 260 3.54 7.61 -2.37
N ALA A 261 3.60 6.48 -1.69
CA ALA A 261 3.04 6.36 -0.34
C ALA A 261 3.76 7.27 0.67
N LEU A 262 5.09 7.36 0.58
CA LEU A 262 5.90 8.24 1.42
C LEU A 262 5.62 9.72 1.11
N LEU A 263 5.51 10.11 -0.17
CA LEU A 263 5.13 11.47 -0.57
C LEU A 263 3.74 11.86 -0.05
N ARG A 264 2.75 10.95 -0.13
CA ARG A 264 1.41 11.19 0.43
C ARG A 264 1.45 11.40 1.95
N ARG A 265 2.31 10.67 2.66
CA ARG A 265 2.49 10.84 4.12
C ARG A 265 3.14 12.17 4.46
N ALA A 266 4.10 12.62 3.66
CA ALA A 266 4.76 13.91 3.83
C ALA A 266 3.79 15.09 3.60
N GLY A 267 2.87 14.97 2.64
CA GLY A 267 1.82 15.96 2.42
C GLY A 267 2.31 17.33 1.98
N GLU A 268 3.42 17.39 1.23
CA GLU A 268 4.02 18.64 0.77
C GLU A 268 3.06 19.43 -0.14
N ARG A 269 2.98 20.73 0.05
CA ARG A 269 2.00 21.62 -0.61
C ARG A 269 2.60 22.57 -1.64
N THR A 270 3.92 22.69 -1.67
CA THR A 270 4.64 23.52 -2.64
C THR A 270 5.52 22.66 -3.53
N VAL A 271 5.76 23.09 -4.76
CA VAL A 271 6.63 22.37 -5.71
C VAL A 271 8.02 22.20 -5.14
N GLY A 272 8.61 23.27 -4.56
CA GLY A 272 9.95 23.20 -4.00
C GLY A 272 10.06 22.20 -2.84
N ALA A 273 9.11 22.20 -1.89
CA ALA A 273 9.08 21.24 -0.79
C ALA A 273 8.88 19.80 -1.32
N LEU A 274 8.01 19.62 -2.32
CA LEU A 274 7.80 18.32 -2.96
C LEU A 274 9.10 17.80 -3.62
N TRP A 275 9.81 18.62 -4.36
CA TRP A 275 11.07 18.24 -5.00
C TRP A 275 12.16 17.93 -4.00
N GLN A 276 12.29 18.76 -2.96
CA GLN A 276 13.23 18.50 -1.87
C GLN A 276 12.91 17.17 -1.16
N ARG A 277 11.63 16.92 -0.91
CA ARG A 277 11.19 15.65 -0.33
C ARG A 277 11.51 14.47 -1.25
N MET A 278 11.28 14.59 -2.55
CA MET A 278 11.65 13.55 -3.52
C MET A 278 13.14 13.21 -3.44
N GLY A 279 14.03 14.22 -3.40
CA GLY A 279 15.46 14.01 -3.23
C GLY A 279 15.81 13.25 -1.96
N GLN A 280 15.23 13.64 -0.80
CA GLN A 280 15.46 12.95 0.48
C GLN A 280 14.97 11.49 0.49
N LEU A 281 13.91 11.19 -0.26
CA LEU A 281 13.35 9.84 -0.32
C LEU A 281 14.20 8.88 -1.15
N VAL A 282 15.00 9.37 -2.08
CA VAL A 282 15.89 8.52 -2.90
C VAL A 282 16.84 7.71 -2.01
N ASP A 283 17.40 8.33 -0.98
CA ASP A 283 18.38 7.72 -0.07
C ASP A 283 17.76 6.68 0.91
N LEU A 284 16.43 6.60 0.97
CA LEU A 284 15.74 5.64 1.83
C LEU A 284 15.65 4.21 1.25
N PHE A 285 15.98 4.04 -0.03
CA PHE A 285 15.92 2.74 -0.68
C PHE A 285 17.25 2.00 -0.56
N SER A 286 17.33 1.06 0.38
CA SER A 286 18.52 0.26 0.59
C SER A 286 18.77 -0.75 -0.54
N ALA A 287 20.02 -1.20 -0.70
CA ALA A 287 20.38 -2.25 -1.65
C ALA A 287 19.56 -3.53 -1.46
N GLN A 288 19.34 -3.93 -0.20
CA GLN A 288 18.52 -5.10 0.11
C GLN A 288 17.07 -4.93 -0.36
N GLU A 289 16.51 -3.74 -0.23
CA GLU A 289 15.16 -3.45 -0.68
C GLU A 289 15.06 -3.46 -2.21
N CYS A 290 16.03 -2.88 -2.90
CA CYS A 290 16.13 -2.93 -4.36
C CYS A 290 16.19 -4.38 -4.85
N ALA A 291 17.02 -5.23 -4.24
CA ALA A 291 17.08 -6.66 -4.52
C ALA A 291 15.74 -7.37 -4.31
N ASN A 292 15.01 -7.01 -3.26
CA ASN A 292 13.69 -7.58 -2.98
C ASN A 292 12.66 -7.22 -4.06
N TYR A 293 12.72 -6.00 -4.63
CA TYR A 293 11.86 -5.63 -5.77
C TYR A 293 12.14 -6.48 -6.99
N PHE A 294 13.42 -6.70 -7.32
CA PHE A 294 13.82 -7.61 -8.41
C PHE A 294 13.29 -9.02 -8.20
N LYS A 295 13.54 -9.60 -7.03
CA LYS A 295 13.04 -10.92 -6.65
C LYS A 295 11.51 -11.01 -6.78
N SER A 296 10.80 -9.99 -6.34
CA SER A 296 9.34 -9.95 -6.37
C SER A 296 8.74 -9.79 -7.78
N ALA A 297 9.53 -9.34 -8.76
CA ALA A 297 9.20 -9.28 -10.17
C ALA A 297 9.73 -10.51 -10.95
N GLY A 298 10.29 -11.52 -10.27
CA GLY A 298 10.74 -12.78 -10.85
C GLY A 298 12.18 -12.79 -11.34
N TYR A 299 12.99 -11.75 -11.07
CA TYR A 299 14.41 -11.74 -11.43
C TYR A 299 15.25 -12.38 -10.33
N VAL A 300 16.04 -13.38 -10.72
CA VAL A 300 16.86 -14.14 -9.76
C VAL A 300 18.22 -13.47 -9.59
N MET A 301 18.65 -13.31 -8.36
CA MET A 301 19.99 -12.86 -8.00
C MET A 301 20.89 -14.11 -7.90
N ASN A 302 21.61 -14.43 -8.96
CA ASN A 302 22.62 -15.50 -8.95
C ASN A 302 23.95 -15.01 -8.36
#